data_920d40d676f15556b20140a7ea783579
#
_entry.id   920d40d676f15556b20140a7ea783579
#
_cell.length_a   1.000
_cell.length_b   1.000
_cell.length_c   1.000
_cell.angle_alpha   90.00
_cell.angle_beta   90.00
_cell.angle_gamma   90.00
#
_symmetry.space_group_name_H-M   'P 1'
#
loop_
_entity.id
_entity.type
_entity.pdbx_description
1 polymer ?
#
loop_
_entity_poly.entity_id
_entity_poly.type
_entity_poly.pdbx_seq_one_letter_code
_entity_poly.pdbx_strand_id
1 'polypeptide(L)'
;MKVGFGCDHTAIDLKKELMEYMTEKGYECVDYGAYDAKVRVDYPDQGQKVAEAIIAGEVEKGVLFCGTGIGISLAANKVPGIRAAVCSEPYSAEMTVRHNNAQIIAFGARVVGNELAKKILDAFFGATFEGGRHAERV
;
A
#
# COMPACT_ATOMS: atom_id res chain seq x y z
N MET A 1 -10.48 10.80 1.12
CA MET A 1 -9.87 9.63 1.80
C MET A 1 -8.40 9.92 2.08
N LYS A 2 -7.97 9.62 3.30
CA LYS A 2 -6.56 9.72 3.69
C LYS A 2 -5.86 8.40 3.44
N VAL A 3 -4.71 8.46 2.78
CA VAL A 3 -3.91 7.29 2.39
C VAL A 3 -2.50 7.45 2.92
N GLY A 4 -2.03 6.43 3.66
CA GLY A 4 -0.66 6.40 4.17
C GLY A 4 0.28 5.74 3.17
N PHE A 5 1.44 6.34 2.94
CA PHE A 5 2.47 5.81 2.05
C PHE A 5 3.72 5.51 2.85
N GLY A 6 4.28 4.33 2.64
CA GLY A 6 5.53 3.92 3.26
C GLY A 6 6.39 3.11 2.30
N CYS A 7 7.69 3.28 2.39
CA CYS A 7 8.64 2.53 1.58
C CYS A 7 9.98 2.40 2.31
N ASP A 8 10.85 1.52 1.81
CA ASP A 8 12.24 1.52 2.23
C ASP A 8 13.03 2.56 1.44
N HIS A 9 14.33 2.67 1.73
CA HIS A 9 15.20 3.67 1.10
C HIS A 9 15.39 3.48 -0.40
N THR A 10 15.01 2.33 -0.97
CA THR A 10 15.20 2.05 -2.40
C THR A 10 14.06 2.57 -3.28
N ALA A 11 12.94 2.98 -2.70
CA ALA A 11 11.71 3.29 -3.43
C ALA A 11 11.19 4.72 -3.22
N ILE A 12 12.05 5.62 -2.76
CA ILE A 12 11.63 6.99 -2.39
C ILE A 12 11.12 7.78 -3.61
N ASP A 13 11.79 7.67 -4.75
CA ASP A 13 11.39 8.41 -5.95
C ASP A 13 10.03 7.93 -6.47
N LEU A 14 9.81 6.62 -6.49
CA LEU A 14 8.52 6.06 -6.87
C LEU A 14 7.42 6.52 -5.91
N LYS A 15 7.70 6.54 -4.61
CA LYS A 15 6.74 7.01 -3.61
C LYS A 15 6.32 8.45 -3.88
N LYS A 16 7.29 9.34 -4.14
CA LYS A 16 6.99 10.74 -4.44
C LYS A 16 6.10 10.89 -5.67
N GLU A 17 6.42 10.19 -6.74
CA GLU A 17 5.62 10.24 -7.97
C GLU A 17 4.19 9.74 -7.74
N LEU A 18 4.02 8.63 -7.01
CA LEU A 18 2.71 8.07 -6.76
C LEU A 18 1.89 8.89 -5.77
N MET A 19 2.52 9.52 -4.79
CA MET A 19 1.83 10.46 -3.90
C MET A 19 1.30 11.67 -4.67
N GLU A 20 2.09 12.22 -5.60
CA GLU A 20 1.64 13.32 -6.47
C GLU A 20 0.45 12.86 -7.33
N TYR A 21 0.55 11.69 -7.94
CA TYR A 21 -0.50 11.11 -8.75
C TYR A 21 -1.82 10.97 -7.97
N MET A 22 -1.76 10.44 -6.77
CA MET A 22 -2.94 10.25 -5.93
C MET A 22 -3.49 11.56 -5.40
N THR A 23 -2.61 12.51 -5.07
CA THR A 23 -3.03 13.84 -4.62
C THR A 23 -3.81 14.56 -5.71
N GLU A 24 -3.38 14.48 -6.96
CA GLU A 24 -4.08 15.06 -8.10
C GLU A 24 -5.47 14.45 -8.28
N LYS A 25 -5.67 13.21 -7.86
CA LYS A 25 -6.98 12.54 -7.90
C LYS A 25 -7.88 12.87 -6.71
N GLY A 26 -7.43 13.69 -5.78
CA GLY A 26 -8.23 14.13 -4.65
C GLY A 26 -7.98 13.39 -3.34
N TYR A 27 -7.01 12.48 -3.28
CA TYR A 27 -6.65 11.79 -2.05
C TYR A 27 -5.73 12.65 -1.20
N GLU A 28 -5.86 12.58 0.11
CA GLU A 28 -4.93 13.21 1.04
C GLU A 28 -3.85 12.18 1.41
N CYS A 29 -2.63 12.40 0.95
CA CYS A 29 -1.53 11.45 1.12
C CYS A 29 -0.67 11.83 2.31
N VAL A 30 -0.37 10.87 3.17
CA VAL A 30 0.47 11.03 4.35
C VAL A 30 1.72 10.18 4.17
N ASP A 31 2.90 10.79 4.31
CA ASP A 31 4.18 10.12 4.11
C ASP A 31 4.74 9.61 5.45
N TYR A 32 4.82 8.30 5.59
CA TYR A 32 5.38 7.65 6.79
C TYR A 32 6.85 7.24 6.62
N GLY A 33 7.51 7.60 5.50
CA GLY A 33 8.93 7.34 5.25
C GLY A 33 9.14 6.09 4.37
N ALA A 34 10.35 5.78 3.92
CA ALA A 34 11.58 6.52 4.18
C ALA A 34 11.61 7.88 3.47
N TYR A 35 12.49 8.77 3.95
CA TYR A 35 12.55 10.15 3.43
C TYR A 35 13.86 10.46 2.68
N ASP A 36 14.94 9.73 2.98
CA ASP A 36 16.27 9.96 2.43
C ASP A 36 16.86 8.63 1.92
N ALA A 37 17.14 8.56 0.62
CA ALA A 37 17.69 7.37 -0.02
C ALA A 37 19.07 6.98 0.52
N LYS A 38 19.79 7.93 1.14
CA LYS A 38 21.12 7.70 1.71
C LYS A 38 21.07 7.09 3.11
N VAL A 39 19.91 7.14 3.76
CA VAL A 39 19.71 6.60 5.10
C VAL A 39 18.99 5.26 4.97
N ARG A 40 19.70 4.17 5.30
CA ARG A 40 19.12 2.84 5.26
C ARG A 40 18.05 2.70 6.33
N VAL A 41 16.87 2.21 5.95
CA VAL A 41 15.79 1.87 6.87
C VAL A 41 15.38 0.41 6.65
N ASP A 42 14.93 -0.23 7.71
CA ASP A 42 14.41 -1.59 7.62
C ASP A 42 12.94 -1.54 7.18
N TYR A 43 12.61 -2.26 6.12
CA TYR A 43 11.26 -2.27 5.56
C TYR A 43 10.16 -2.66 6.56
N PRO A 44 10.41 -3.55 7.57
CA PRO A 44 9.36 -3.90 8.53
C PRO A 44 8.86 -2.69 9.32
N ASP A 45 9.74 -1.77 9.67
CA ASP A 45 9.37 -0.57 10.43
C ASP A 45 8.38 0.29 9.66
N GLN A 46 8.59 0.45 8.36
CA GLN A 46 7.70 1.28 7.53
C GLN A 46 6.35 0.57 7.31
N GLY A 47 6.36 -0.73 7.10
CA GLY A 47 5.13 -1.51 7.00
C GLY A 47 4.30 -1.43 8.27
N GLN A 48 4.94 -1.56 9.42
CA GLN A 48 4.28 -1.47 10.72
C GLN A 48 3.70 -0.08 10.96
N LYS A 49 4.43 0.98 10.63
CA LYS A 49 3.94 2.37 10.83
C LYS A 49 2.64 2.63 10.09
N VAL A 50 2.56 2.24 8.82
CA VAL A 50 1.36 2.45 8.01
C VAL A 50 0.20 1.59 8.54
N ALA A 51 0.47 0.34 8.87
CA ALA A 51 -0.54 -0.56 9.42
C ALA A 51 -1.11 -0.02 10.74
N GLU A 52 -0.25 0.43 11.65
CA GLU A 52 -0.69 1.01 12.92
C GLU A 52 -1.45 2.31 12.72
N ALA A 53 -1.07 3.12 11.74
CA ALA A 53 -1.79 4.36 11.42
C ALA A 53 -3.23 4.06 10.95
N ILE A 54 -3.44 2.97 10.21
CA ILE A 54 -4.78 2.54 9.81
C ILE A 54 -5.60 2.12 11.04
N ILE A 55 -5.02 1.31 11.91
CA ILE A 55 -5.71 0.85 13.13
C ILE A 55 -6.05 2.03 14.04
N ALA A 56 -5.17 3.02 14.14
CA ALA A 56 -5.41 4.21 14.94
C ALA A 56 -6.42 5.20 14.31
N GLY A 57 -6.83 4.96 13.08
CA GLY A 57 -7.76 5.84 12.37
C GLY A 57 -7.13 7.10 11.79
N GLU A 58 -5.80 7.18 11.74
CA GLU A 58 -5.09 8.33 11.14
C GLU A 58 -5.25 8.36 9.62
N VAL A 59 -5.23 7.20 8.99
CA VAL A 59 -5.46 7.01 7.55
C VAL A 59 -6.41 5.83 7.35
N GLU A 60 -7.04 5.78 6.19
CA GLU A 60 -8.03 4.73 5.90
C GLU A 60 -7.41 3.54 5.17
N LYS A 61 -6.47 3.79 4.29
CA LYS A 61 -5.78 2.78 3.49
C LYS A 61 -4.30 3.10 3.38
N GLY A 62 -3.52 2.14 2.91
CA GLY A 62 -2.08 2.30 2.79
C GLY A 62 -1.52 1.75 1.48
N VAL A 63 -0.39 2.33 1.09
CA VAL A 63 0.40 1.91 -0.07
C VAL A 63 1.84 1.72 0.41
N LEU A 64 2.38 0.52 0.20
CA LEU A 64 3.71 0.15 0.68
C LEU A 64 4.59 -0.34 -0.46
N PHE A 65 5.85 0.07 -0.46
CA PHE A 65 6.83 -0.43 -1.43
C PHE A 65 8.14 -0.81 -0.77
N CYS A 66 8.74 -1.90 -1.25
CA CYS A 66 10.16 -2.20 -1.03
C CYS A 66 10.68 -2.77 -2.37
N GLY A 67 11.80 -3.45 -2.38
CA GLY A 67 12.32 -4.00 -3.65
C GLY A 67 11.34 -4.93 -4.35
N THR A 68 10.67 -5.82 -3.60
CA THR A 68 9.67 -6.77 -4.14
C THR A 68 8.26 -6.48 -3.68
N GLY A 69 8.08 -5.73 -2.62
CA GLY A 69 6.78 -5.52 -1.96
C GLY A 69 6.40 -6.65 -1.00
N ILE A 70 7.09 -7.78 -1.05
CA ILE A 70 6.73 -8.97 -0.28
C ILE A 70 7.01 -8.79 1.21
N GLY A 71 8.24 -8.44 1.56
CA GLY A 71 8.63 -8.31 2.97
C GLY A 71 7.84 -7.24 3.71
N ILE A 72 7.62 -6.10 3.07
CA ILE A 72 6.89 -5.00 3.69
C ILE A 72 5.40 -5.35 3.88
N SER A 73 4.82 -6.13 2.97
CA SER A 73 3.43 -6.61 3.13
C SER A 73 3.31 -7.61 4.28
N LEU A 74 4.29 -8.51 4.42
CA LEU A 74 4.32 -9.47 5.52
C LEU A 74 4.43 -8.76 6.87
N ALA A 75 5.26 -7.72 6.94
CA ALA A 75 5.39 -6.92 8.16
C ALA A 75 4.07 -6.24 8.54
N ALA A 76 3.39 -5.64 7.57
CA ALA A 76 2.09 -5.03 7.81
C ALA A 76 1.05 -6.04 8.30
N ASN A 77 1.04 -7.24 7.74
CA ASN A 77 0.09 -8.29 8.11
C ASN A 77 0.31 -8.85 9.52
N LYS A 78 1.43 -8.55 10.17
CA LYS A 78 1.65 -8.93 11.57
C LYS A 78 0.89 -8.03 12.54
N VAL A 79 0.39 -6.91 12.07
CA VAL A 79 -0.45 -6.01 12.89
C VAL A 79 -1.88 -6.54 12.87
N PRO A 80 -2.46 -6.90 14.04
CA PRO A 80 -3.82 -7.43 14.09
C PRO A 80 -4.84 -6.49 13.46
N GLY A 81 -5.73 -7.03 12.64
CA GLY A 81 -6.76 -6.27 11.95
C GLY A 81 -6.35 -5.75 10.57
N ILE A 82 -5.11 -5.97 10.16
CA ILE A 82 -4.60 -5.51 8.86
C ILE A 82 -4.61 -6.65 7.84
N ARG A 83 -5.05 -6.33 6.64
CA ARG A 83 -4.99 -7.18 5.45
C ARG A 83 -4.23 -6.43 4.38
N ALA A 84 -2.97 -6.78 4.19
CA ALA A 84 -2.09 -6.21 3.17
C ALA A 84 -1.84 -7.27 2.10
N ALA A 85 -1.90 -6.87 0.84
CA ALA A 85 -1.68 -7.76 -0.28
C ALA A 85 -0.59 -7.22 -1.19
N VAL A 86 0.38 -8.07 -1.56
CA VAL A 86 1.35 -7.73 -2.58
C VAL A 86 0.78 -8.10 -3.95
N CYS A 87 0.66 -7.12 -4.83
CA CYS A 87 0.08 -7.31 -6.16
C CYS A 87 0.95 -6.62 -7.20
N SER A 88 1.23 -7.33 -8.29
CA SER A 88 2.08 -6.82 -9.38
C SER A 88 1.29 -6.49 -10.64
N GLU A 89 -0.05 -6.55 -10.57
CA GLU A 89 -0.91 -6.23 -11.72
C GLU A 89 -2.31 -5.79 -11.23
N PRO A 90 -3.07 -5.08 -12.09
CA PRO A 90 -4.33 -4.46 -11.66
C PRO A 90 -5.45 -5.43 -11.28
N TYR A 91 -5.54 -6.59 -11.92
CA TYR A 91 -6.61 -7.53 -11.64
C TYR A 91 -6.56 -8.01 -10.18
N SER A 92 -5.38 -8.46 -9.73
CA SER A 92 -5.21 -8.90 -8.34
C SER A 92 -5.42 -7.75 -7.35
N ALA A 93 -5.02 -6.52 -7.72
CA ALA A 93 -5.24 -5.34 -6.88
C ALA A 93 -6.72 -5.04 -6.70
N GLU A 94 -7.51 -5.16 -7.75
CA GLU A 94 -8.97 -5.01 -7.66
C GLU A 94 -9.59 -6.12 -6.82
N MET A 95 -9.22 -7.36 -7.08
CA MET A 95 -9.82 -8.53 -6.43
C MET A 95 -9.49 -8.60 -4.94
N THR A 96 -8.29 -8.18 -4.53
CA THR A 96 -7.96 -8.20 -3.10
C THR A 96 -8.80 -7.21 -2.28
N VAL A 97 -9.30 -6.15 -2.91
CA VAL A 97 -10.29 -5.28 -2.26
C VAL A 97 -11.67 -5.93 -2.28
N ARG A 98 -12.12 -6.36 -3.45
CA ARG A 98 -13.48 -6.90 -3.61
C ARG A 98 -13.71 -8.18 -2.82
N HIS A 99 -12.72 -9.05 -2.72
CA HIS A 99 -12.86 -10.37 -2.08
C HIS A 99 -12.20 -10.46 -0.71
N ASN A 100 -11.11 -9.74 -0.46
CA ASN A 100 -10.34 -9.87 0.77
C ASN A 100 -10.45 -8.64 1.68
N ASN A 101 -11.12 -7.60 1.25
CA ASN A 101 -11.24 -6.33 1.98
C ASN A 101 -9.86 -5.80 2.43
N ALA A 102 -8.88 -5.85 1.53
CA ALA A 102 -7.53 -5.40 1.84
C ALA A 102 -7.50 -3.89 2.07
N GLN A 103 -6.81 -3.46 3.12
CA GLN A 103 -6.61 -2.04 3.42
C GLN A 103 -5.29 -1.53 2.84
N ILE A 104 -4.34 -2.41 2.58
CA ILE A 104 -3.01 -2.05 2.11
C ILE A 104 -2.68 -2.80 0.83
N ILE A 105 -2.20 -2.05 -0.17
CA ILE A 105 -1.61 -2.59 -1.38
C ILE A 105 -0.08 -2.44 -1.28
N ALA A 106 0.65 -3.49 -1.61
CA ALA A 106 2.11 -3.44 -1.66
C ALA A 106 2.60 -3.92 -3.02
N PHE A 107 3.71 -3.37 -3.48
CA PHE A 107 4.36 -3.83 -4.70
C PHE A 107 5.84 -3.50 -4.69
N GLY A 108 6.57 -4.09 -5.62
CA GLY A 108 8.02 -3.96 -5.69
C GLY A 108 8.47 -2.85 -6.62
N ALA A 109 9.25 -1.91 -6.10
CA ALA A 109 9.83 -0.84 -6.91
C ALA A 109 10.80 -1.38 -7.96
N ARG A 110 11.34 -2.59 -7.75
CA ARG A 110 12.19 -3.27 -8.73
C ARG A 110 11.45 -4.20 -9.66
N VAL A 111 10.15 -4.36 -9.45
CA VAL A 111 9.29 -5.30 -10.21
C VAL A 111 8.35 -4.56 -11.15
N VAL A 112 7.73 -3.48 -10.68
CA VAL A 112 6.76 -2.72 -11.48
C VAL A 112 7.32 -1.35 -11.88
N GLY A 113 7.02 -0.94 -13.11
CA GLY A 113 7.33 0.40 -13.57
C GLY A 113 6.28 1.40 -13.10
N ASN A 114 6.58 2.69 -13.28
CA ASN A 114 5.73 3.78 -12.78
C ASN A 114 4.31 3.74 -13.35
N GLU A 115 4.16 3.48 -14.64
CA GLU A 115 2.85 3.44 -15.26
C GLU A 115 2.02 2.24 -14.80
N LEU A 116 2.65 1.08 -14.65
CA LEU A 116 1.97 -0.10 -14.10
C LEU A 116 1.56 0.14 -12.65
N ALA A 117 2.42 0.78 -11.86
CA ALA A 117 2.11 1.12 -10.47
C ALA A 117 0.86 2.00 -10.38
N LYS A 118 0.72 2.99 -11.26
CA LYS A 118 -0.46 3.84 -11.32
C LYS A 118 -1.73 3.05 -11.63
N LYS A 119 -1.65 2.10 -12.56
CA LYS A 119 -2.79 1.25 -12.89
C LYS A 119 -3.17 0.32 -11.74
N ILE A 120 -2.18 -0.19 -11.01
CA ILE A 120 -2.40 -0.99 -9.81
C ILE A 120 -3.16 -0.16 -8.76
N LEU A 121 -2.72 1.09 -8.52
CA LEU A 121 -3.40 1.98 -7.58
C LEU A 121 -4.82 2.32 -8.03
N ASP A 122 -5.03 2.59 -9.32
CA ASP A 122 -6.37 2.88 -9.85
C ASP A 122 -7.33 1.70 -9.60
N ALA A 123 -6.87 0.49 -9.83
CA ALA A 123 -7.68 -0.71 -9.62
C ALA A 123 -7.98 -0.93 -8.13
N PHE A 124 -7.00 -0.75 -7.27
CA PHE A 124 -7.15 -0.93 -5.83
C PHE A 124 -8.10 0.10 -5.23
N PHE A 125 -7.88 1.37 -5.52
CA PHE A 125 -8.69 2.46 -4.93
C PHE A 125 -10.05 2.63 -5.60
N GLY A 126 -10.24 2.11 -6.81
CA GLY A 126 -11.52 2.13 -7.50
C GLY A 126 -12.47 1.00 -7.09
N ALA A 127 -12.01 0.02 -6.30
CA ALA A 127 -12.80 -1.14 -5.91
C ALA A 127 -13.41 -0.98 -4.52
N THR A 128 -14.51 -1.71 -4.27
CA THR A 128 -15.14 -1.78 -2.96
C THR A 128 -15.37 -3.24 -2.57
N PHE A 129 -15.36 -3.52 -1.27
CA PHE A 129 -15.57 -4.87 -0.75
C PHE A 129 -17.00 -5.34 -1.04
N GLU A 130 -17.12 -6.53 -1.62
CA GLU A 130 -18.42 -7.10 -1.99
C GLU A 130 -19.21 -7.63 -0.79
N GLY A 131 -18.56 -8.02 0.27
CA GLY A 131 -19.22 -8.65 1.42
C GLY A 131 -19.74 -10.04 1.08
N GLY A 132 -20.97 -10.36 1.49
CA GLY A 132 -21.56 -11.65 1.20
C GLY A 132 -20.73 -12.82 1.72
N ARG A 133 -20.53 -13.83 0.86
CA ARG A 133 -19.73 -15.00 1.21
C ARG A 133 -18.28 -14.65 1.55
N HIS A 134 -17.77 -13.53 1.05
CA HIS A 134 -16.39 -13.11 1.31
C HIS A 134 -16.22 -12.58 2.75
N ALA A 135 -17.28 -12.02 3.34
CA ALA A 135 -17.23 -11.49 4.70
C ALA A 135 -16.90 -12.57 5.73
N GLU A 136 -17.38 -13.79 5.52
CA GLU A 136 -17.10 -14.92 6.43
C GLU A 136 -15.64 -15.37 6.36
N ARG A 137 -14.96 -15.13 5.23
CA ARG A 137 -13.58 -15.54 5.00
C ARG A 137 -12.57 -14.48 5.45
N VAL A 138 -12.99 -13.26 5.51
CA VAL A 138 -12.19 -12.12 5.96
C VAL A 138 -12.24 -12.03 7.48
#